data_0ed9009d248fd271dac87264fcfede8c
#
_entry.id   0ed9009d248fd271dac87264fcfede8c
#
_cell.length_a   1.000
_cell.length_b   1.000
_cell.length_c   1.000
_cell.angle_alpha   90.00
_cell.angle_beta   90.00
_cell.angle_gamma   90.00
#
_symmetry.space_group_name_H-M   'P 1'
#
loop_
_entity.id
_entity.type
_entity.pdbx_description
1 polymer ?
#
loop_
_entity_poly.entity_id
_entity_poly.type
_entity_poly.pdbx_seq_one_letter_code
_entity_poly.pdbx_strand_id
1 'polypeptide(L)'
;MVHVRFHSVYGSTARYAHELARRLGTTACDFDTPVPHDAQPLVVLSPVHGPSIPAVKFARSVSPREIAVAAVGMTLPSVARSKDCLASMVPASWGRFYLPGSLKYSTMQSGHKATMASIVALVTAKPMKSANDKSMISMFQRDTDWVDFSELDAIQHWVLERQNCV
;
A
#
# COMPACT_ATOMS: atom_id res chain seq x y z
N MET A 1 22.13 -1.68 -3.81
CA MET A 1 21.25 -0.49 -3.57
C MET A 1 19.80 -0.84 -3.92
N VAL A 2 18.80 -0.04 -3.50
CA VAL A 2 17.39 -0.25 -3.82
C VAL A 2 16.72 1.11 -4.03
N HIS A 3 15.77 1.18 -4.96
CA HIS A 3 14.95 2.38 -5.16
C HIS A 3 13.62 2.24 -4.42
N VAL A 4 13.20 3.28 -3.70
CA VAL A 4 11.88 3.36 -3.07
C VAL A 4 11.11 4.50 -3.71
N ARG A 5 9.93 4.18 -4.26
CA ARG A 5 9.00 5.15 -4.85
C ARG A 5 7.64 5.05 -4.19
N PHE A 6 7.01 6.18 -3.95
CA PHE A 6 5.70 6.18 -3.30
C PHE A 6 4.78 7.27 -3.83
N HIS A 7 3.49 7.02 -3.68
CA HIS A 7 2.44 8.03 -3.78
C HIS A 7 1.66 8.02 -2.47
N SER A 8 1.38 9.19 -1.91
CA SER A 8 0.67 9.30 -0.63
C SER A 8 -0.37 10.41 -0.66
N VAL A 9 -1.57 10.14 -0.14
CA VAL A 9 -2.67 11.12 -0.09
C VAL A 9 -2.87 11.64 1.34
N TYR A 10 -2.92 10.74 2.32
CA TYR A 10 -3.19 11.09 3.73
C TYR A 10 -2.00 10.81 4.66
N GLY A 11 -0.83 10.52 4.11
CA GLY A 11 0.43 10.45 4.83
C GLY A 11 0.85 9.06 5.30
N SER A 12 -0.03 8.06 5.43
CA SER A 12 0.35 6.72 5.89
C SER A 12 1.36 6.04 4.97
N THR A 13 1.17 6.13 3.65
CA THR A 13 2.11 5.57 2.68
C THR A 13 3.47 6.25 2.76
N ALA A 14 3.50 7.58 2.90
CA ALA A 14 4.77 8.32 3.07
C ALA A 14 5.51 7.87 4.33
N ARG A 15 4.82 7.66 5.46
CA ARG A 15 5.41 7.16 6.71
C ARG A 15 6.11 5.81 6.49
N TYR A 16 5.46 4.87 5.81
CA TYR A 16 6.05 3.58 5.45
C TYR A 16 7.25 3.72 4.50
N ALA A 17 7.11 4.53 3.46
CA ALA A 17 8.16 4.71 2.46
C ALA A 17 9.44 5.29 3.07
N HIS A 18 9.31 6.31 3.92
CA HIS A 18 10.45 6.93 4.60
C HIS A 18 11.09 5.99 5.62
N GLU A 19 10.30 5.26 6.40
CA GLU A 19 10.83 4.28 7.35
C GLU A 19 11.53 3.12 6.63
N LEU A 20 10.97 2.60 5.55
CA LEU A 20 11.61 1.56 4.73
C LEU A 20 12.94 2.05 4.15
N ALA A 21 12.94 3.26 3.57
CA ALA A 21 14.15 3.86 3.02
C ALA A 21 15.24 4.05 4.09
N ARG A 22 14.87 4.51 5.29
CA ARG A 22 15.79 4.62 6.43
C ARG A 22 16.41 3.28 6.80
N ARG A 23 15.61 2.20 6.86
CA ARG A 23 16.09 0.83 7.16
C ARG A 23 17.03 0.28 6.10
N LEU A 24 16.79 0.65 4.84
CA LEU A 24 17.58 0.18 3.68
C LEU A 24 18.74 1.09 3.32
N GLY A 25 18.98 2.17 4.07
CA GLY A 25 20.06 3.12 3.80
C GLY A 25 19.91 3.86 2.46
N THR A 26 18.66 4.16 2.05
CA THR A 26 18.33 4.85 0.80
C THR A 26 17.35 6.00 1.03
N THR A 27 16.89 6.63 -0.04
CA THR A 27 15.93 7.73 0.00
C THR A 27 14.60 7.28 -0.66
N ALA A 28 13.48 7.61 0.00
CA ALA A 28 12.17 7.47 -0.61
C ALA A 28 11.85 8.73 -1.43
N CYS A 29 11.43 8.54 -2.67
CA CYS A 29 11.01 9.61 -3.57
C CYS A 29 9.58 9.37 -4.05
N ASP A 30 8.89 10.44 -4.44
CA ASP A 30 7.57 10.35 -5.05
C ASP A 30 7.61 9.77 -6.49
N PHE A 31 6.43 9.58 -7.09
CA PHE A 31 6.32 9.06 -8.45
C PHE A 31 6.79 10.04 -9.54
N ASP A 32 6.89 11.33 -9.23
CA ASP A 32 7.36 12.34 -10.18
C ASP A 32 8.89 12.29 -10.34
N THR A 33 9.58 11.65 -9.39
CA THR A 33 11.04 11.44 -9.46
C THR A 33 11.36 10.24 -10.35
N PRO A 34 12.10 10.41 -11.45
CA PRO A 34 12.48 9.33 -12.34
C PRO A 34 13.20 8.18 -11.61
N VAL A 35 12.93 6.95 -12.04
CA VAL A 35 13.69 5.79 -11.57
C VAL A 35 14.92 5.62 -12.43
N PRO A 36 16.14 5.54 -11.85
CA PRO A 36 17.34 5.31 -12.64
C PRO A 36 17.28 4.04 -13.49
N HIS A 37 17.85 4.07 -14.68
CA HIS A 37 17.96 2.91 -15.59
C HIS A 37 19.10 1.99 -15.15
N ASP A 38 18.95 1.35 -14.00
CA ASP A 38 19.89 0.38 -13.45
C ASP A 38 19.18 -0.95 -13.12
N ALA A 39 19.92 -1.97 -12.74
CA ALA A 39 19.37 -3.28 -12.37
C ALA A 39 18.93 -3.37 -10.89
N GLN A 40 18.94 -2.25 -10.16
CA GLN A 40 18.61 -2.27 -8.74
C GLN A 40 17.13 -2.57 -8.50
N PRO A 41 16.80 -3.33 -7.44
CA PRO A 41 15.42 -3.58 -7.05
C PRO A 41 14.63 -2.29 -6.82
N LEU A 42 13.35 -2.32 -7.10
CA LEU A 42 12.42 -1.21 -6.91
C LEU A 42 11.28 -1.62 -6.00
N VAL A 43 11.05 -0.89 -4.92
CA VAL A 43 9.86 -1.01 -4.09
C VAL A 43 8.94 0.18 -4.35
N VAL A 44 7.68 -0.11 -4.70
CA VAL A 44 6.67 0.90 -5.03
C VAL A 44 5.52 0.82 -4.06
N LEU A 45 5.22 1.92 -3.36
CA LEU A 45 4.15 1.98 -2.37
C LEU A 45 3.05 2.96 -2.80
N SER A 46 1.79 2.59 -2.65
CA SER A 46 0.68 3.53 -2.80
C SER A 46 -0.54 3.12 -1.98
N PRO A 47 -1.46 4.07 -1.71
CA PRO A 47 -2.73 3.71 -1.13
C PRO A 47 -3.58 2.89 -2.11
N VAL A 48 -4.50 2.10 -1.55
CA VAL A 48 -5.59 1.46 -2.31
C VAL A 48 -6.69 2.51 -2.50
N HIS A 49 -7.01 2.84 -3.75
CA HIS A 49 -8.10 3.74 -4.11
C HIS A 49 -9.19 2.98 -4.88
N GLY A 50 -10.14 2.42 -4.16
CA GLY A 50 -11.19 1.60 -4.77
C GLY A 50 -10.59 0.41 -5.55
N PRO A 51 -10.90 0.24 -6.84
CA PRO A 51 -10.35 -0.84 -7.66
C PRO A 51 -8.92 -0.53 -8.15
N SER A 52 -8.39 0.67 -7.92
CA SER A 52 -7.11 1.13 -8.44
C SER A 52 -6.03 1.15 -7.37
N ILE A 53 -4.84 0.69 -7.75
CA ILE A 53 -3.61 0.76 -6.96
C ILE A 53 -2.57 1.51 -7.80
N PRO A 54 -2.33 2.81 -7.55
CA PRO A 54 -1.39 3.61 -8.34
C PRO A 54 0.00 3.00 -8.47
N ALA A 55 0.49 2.31 -7.43
CA ALA A 55 1.77 1.63 -7.46
C ALA A 55 1.87 0.59 -8.58
N VAL A 56 0.78 -0.13 -8.90
CA VAL A 56 0.75 -1.11 -9.99
C VAL A 56 0.96 -0.44 -11.35
N LYS A 57 0.26 0.69 -11.58
CA LYS A 57 0.40 1.46 -12.81
C LYS A 57 1.81 2.02 -12.96
N PHE A 58 2.35 2.60 -11.91
CA PHE A 58 3.72 3.13 -11.90
C PHE A 58 4.75 2.03 -12.14
N ALA A 59 4.67 0.92 -11.42
CA ALA A 59 5.60 -0.20 -11.55
C ALA A 59 5.63 -0.77 -12.98
N ARG A 60 4.49 -0.79 -13.68
CA ARG A 60 4.41 -1.23 -15.08
C ARG A 60 5.02 -0.26 -16.10
N SER A 61 5.18 1.00 -15.73
CA SER A 61 5.75 2.04 -16.61
C SER A 61 7.28 2.13 -16.56
N VAL A 62 7.91 1.41 -15.62
CA VAL A 62 9.37 1.43 -15.49
C VAL A 62 10.02 0.28 -16.26
N SER A 63 11.32 0.42 -16.52
CA SER A 63 12.12 -0.63 -17.20
C SER A 63 12.12 -1.95 -16.43
N PRO A 64 12.26 -3.11 -17.12
CA PRO A 64 12.33 -4.41 -16.47
C PRO A 64 13.41 -4.46 -15.39
N ARG A 65 13.01 -4.89 -14.17
CA ARG A 65 13.85 -5.05 -12.99
C ARG A 65 13.12 -5.90 -11.95
N GLU A 66 13.77 -6.21 -10.85
CA GLU A 66 13.11 -6.78 -9.67
C GLU A 66 12.18 -5.73 -9.02
N ILE A 67 10.89 -6.01 -8.96
CA ILE A 67 9.89 -5.07 -8.45
C ILE A 67 9.11 -5.69 -7.30
N ALA A 68 8.87 -4.89 -6.26
CA ALA A 68 7.86 -5.15 -5.24
C ALA A 68 6.82 -4.04 -5.21
N VAL A 69 5.56 -4.43 -5.05
CA VAL A 69 4.44 -3.50 -4.87
C VAL A 69 3.86 -3.67 -3.47
N ALA A 70 3.75 -2.57 -2.74
CA ALA A 70 3.12 -2.52 -1.43
C ALA A 70 1.86 -1.64 -1.46
N ALA A 71 0.71 -2.26 -1.25
CA ALA A 71 -0.59 -1.60 -1.19
C ALA A 71 -0.90 -1.21 0.26
N VAL A 72 -1.17 0.07 0.51
CA VAL A 72 -1.51 0.59 1.85
C VAL A 72 -3.02 0.82 1.93
N GLY A 73 -3.70 0.20 2.88
CA GLY A 73 -5.15 0.30 2.96
C GLY A 73 -5.75 0.03 4.33
N MET A 74 -7.08 0.11 4.41
CA MET A 74 -7.85 -0.04 5.64
C MET A 74 -8.64 -1.36 5.70
N THR A 75 -8.28 -2.34 4.89
CA THR A 75 -8.75 -3.72 5.03
C THR A 75 -7.98 -4.38 6.19
N LEU A 76 -8.66 -5.21 6.97
CA LEU A 76 -7.97 -6.01 8.01
C LEU A 76 -6.82 -6.80 7.40
N PRO A 77 -5.60 -6.76 7.97
CA PRO A 77 -4.41 -7.39 7.36
C PRO A 77 -4.60 -8.87 7.06
N SER A 78 -5.26 -9.62 7.95
CA SER A 78 -5.57 -11.04 7.72
C SER A 78 -6.46 -11.28 6.49
N VAL A 79 -7.44 -10.40 6.27
CA VAL A 79 -8.36 -10.46 5.13
C VAL A 79 -7.63 -10.05 3.84
N ALA A 80 -6.82 -9.00 3.92
CA ALA A 80 -6.04 -8.52 2.77
C ALA A 80 -5.03 -9.57 2.27
N ARG A 81 -4.35 -10.22 3.20
CA ARG A 81 -3.39 -11.31 2.87
C ARG A 81 -4.07 -12.53 2.29
N SER A 82 -5.22 -12.95 2.85
CA SER A 82 -5.95 -14.11 2.35
C SER A 82 -6.52 -13.90 0.94
N LYS A 83 -6.88 -12.67 0.59
CA LYS A 83 -7.45 -12.32 -0.73
C LYS A 83 -6.42 -11.98 -1.77
N ASP A 84 -5.22 -11.56 -1.36
CA ASP A 84 -4.12 -11.09 -2.22
C ASP A 84 -4.62 -10.37 -3.49
N CYS A 85 -5.21 -9.19 -3.29
CA CYS A 85 -5.78 -8.42 -4.41
C CYS A 85 -4.74 -8.03 -5.48
N LEU A 86 -3.44 -8.05 -5.15
CA LEU A 86 -2.36 -7.79 -6.08
C LEU A 86 -2.07 -8.98 -7.01
N ALA A 87 -2.45 -10.21 -6.64
CA ALA A 87 -2.13 -11.42 -7.43
C ALA A 87 -2.69 -11.38 -8.85
N SER A 88 -3.86 -10.76 -9.04
CA SER A 88 -4.46 -10.59 -10.38
C SER A 88 -3.96 -9.34 -11.12
N MET A 89 -3.20 -8.47 -10.44
CA MET A 89 -2.82 -7.17 -10.98
C MET A 89 -1.35 -7.09 -11.41
N VAL A 90 -0.49 -7.96 -10.89
CA VAL A 90 0.95 -7.93 -11.17
C VAL A 90 1.49 -9.33 -11.49
N PRO A 91 2.63 -9.43 -12.21
CA PRO A 91 3.29 -10.71 -12.47
C PRO A 91 3.59 -11.48 -11.17
N ALA A 92 3.56 -12.81 -11.24
CA ALA A 92 3.86 -13.66 -10.09
C ALA A 92 5.30 -13.51 -9.57
N SER A 93 6.22 -13.07 -10.43
CA SER A 93 7.61 -12.79 -10.07
C SER A 93 7.80 -11.54 -9.21
N TRP A 94 6.81 -10.64 -9.17
CA TRP A 94 6.90 -9.44 -8.35
C TRP A 94 6.59 -9.72 -6.89
N GLY A 95 7.28 -8.99 -5.97
CA GLY A 95 6.92 -8.95 -4.56
C GLY A 95 5.55 -8.29 -4.38
N ARG A 96 4.68 -8.89 -3.56
CA ARG A 96 3.34 -8.38 -3.28
C ARG A 96 3.15 -8.26 -1.78
N PHE A 97 2.88 -7.03 -1.32
CA PHE A 97 2.74 -6.72 0.10
C PHE A 97 1.51 -5.88 0.36
N TYR A 98 0.91 -6.08 1.50
CA TYR A 98 -0.17 -5.25 2.01
C TYR A 98 0.24 -4.67 3.36
N LEU A 99 0.03 -3.37 3.52
CA LEU A 99 0.35 -2.63 4.73
C LEU A 99 -0.91 -1.98 5.31
N PRO A 100 -1.19 -2.13 6.60
CA PRO A 100 -2.30 -1.45 7.23
C PRO A 100 -2.06 0.07 7.25
N GLY A 101 -3.07 0.84 6.84
CA GLY A 101 -2.96 2.28 6.68
C GLY A 101 -3.55 3.08 7.82
N SER A 102 -3.81 4.35 7.54
CA SER A 102 -4.57 5.23 8.42
C SER A 102 -5.71 5.90 7.68
N LEU A 103 -6.79 6.13 8.38
CA LEU A 103 -7.96 6.88 7.94
C LEU A 103 -8.04 8.16 8.75
N LYS A 104 -7.79 9.29 8.12
CA LYS A 104 -7.94 10.63 8.73
C LYS A 104 -9.28 11.22 8.29
N TYR A 105 -10.36 10.73 8.87
CA TYR A 105 -11.71 11.16 8.50
C TYR A 105 -11.93 12.67 8.73
N SER A 106 -11.36 13.22 9.80
CA SER A 106 -11.44 14.64 10.14
C SER A 106 -10.97 15.56 9.01
N THR A 107 -9.84 15.21 8.37
CA THR A 107 -9.21 16.00 7.30
C THR A 107 -9.49 15.48 5.89
N MET A 108 -10.34 14.45 5.77
CA MET A 108 -10.67 13.83 4.49
C MET A 108 -11.47 14.80 3.60
N GLN A 109 -11.14 14.80 2.31
CA GLN A 109 -11.87 15.58 1.30
C GLN A 109 -13.34 15.13 1.21
N SER A 110 -14.25 16.08 0.92
CA SER A 110 -15.70 15.82 0.87
C SER A 110 -16.09 14.71 -0.11
N GLY A 111 -15.45 14.62 -1.28
CA GLY A 111 -15.68 13.55 -2.24
C GLY A 111 -15.33 12.16 -1.69
N HIS A 112 -14.22 12.05 -0.97
CA HIS A 112 -13.83 10.79 -0.33
C HIS A 112 -14.76 10.44 0.85
N LYS A 113 -15.22 11.43 1.61
CA LYS A 113 -16.24 11.23 2.67
C LYS A 113 -17.54 10.69 2.10
N ALA A 114 -18.02 11.25 0.97
CA ALA A 114 -19.24 10.80 0.31
C ALA A 114 -19.09 9.36 -0.22
N THR A 115 -17.95 9.02 -0.84
CA THR A 115 -17.66 7.65 -1.28
C THR A 115 -17.64 6.69 -0.11
N MET A 116 -16.99 7.05 0.99
CA MET A 116 -16.94 6.20 2.18
C MET A 116 -18.34 6.00 2.81
N ALA A 117 -19.15 7.06 2.88
CA ALA A 117 -20.53 6.97 3.36
C ALA A 117 -21.36 6.00 2.52
N SER A 118 -21.24 6.05 1.19
CA SER A 118 -21.92 5.13 0.28
C SER A 118 -21.48 3.67 0.50
N ILE A 119 -20.19 3.42 0.65
CA ILE A 119 -19.67 2.08 0.92
C ILE A 119 -20.19 1.57 2.27
N VAL A 120 -20.12 2.39 3.31
CA VAL A 120 -20.60 2.00 4.66
C VAL A 120 -22.09 1.72 4.66
N ALA A 121 -22.89 2.51 3.93
CA ALA A 121 -24.33 2.27 3.79
C ALA A 121 -24.62 0.89 3.14
N LEU A 122 -23.91 0.57 2.05
CA LEU A 122 -24.01 -0.74 1.38
C LEU A 122 -23.63 -1.89 2.31
N VAL A 123 -22.52 -1.75 3.03
CA VAL A 123 -22.03 -2.75 3.97
C VAL A 123 -22.98 -2.92 5.15
N THR A 124 -23.58 -1.83 5.65
CA THR A 124 -24.53 -1.86 6.76
C THR A 124 -25.82 -2.57 6.36
N ALA A 125 -26.25 -2.47 5.11
CA ALA A 125 -27.43 -3.13 4.59
C ALA A 125 -27.30 -4.65 4.43
N LYS A 126 -26.08 -5.21 4.49
CA LYS A 126 -25.86 -6.66 4.38
C LYS A 126 -26.48 -7.40 5.57
N PRO A 127 -27.22 -8.51 5.33
CA PRO A 127 -27.79 -9.31 6.42
C PRO A 127 -26.72 -9.99 7.28
N MET A 128 -25.61 -10.42 6.64
CA MET A 128 -24.45 -11.00 7.34
C MET A 128 -23.21 -10.13 7.08
N LYS A 129 -22.57 -9.70 8.16
CA LYS A 129 -21.40 -8.83 8.13
C LYS A 129 -20.13 -9.61 8.47
N SER A 130 -19.15 -9.57 7.57
CA SER A 130 -17.81 -10.09 7.84
C SER A 130 -17.07 -9.25 8.91
N ALA A 131 -15.95 -9.76 9.41
CA ALA A 131 -15.09 -8.99 10.33
C ALA A 131 -14.62 -7.68 9.69
N ASN A 132 -14.28 -7.70 8.40
CA ASN A 132 -13.89 -6.50 7.66
C ASN A 132 -15.04 -5.51 7.51
N ASP A 133 -16.28 -5.97 7.27
CA ASP A 133 -17.46 -5.12 7.22
C ASP A 133 -17.70 -4.38 8.56
N LYS A 134 -17.59 -5.12 9.66
CA LYS A 134 -17.74 -4.54 11.02
C LYS A 134 -16.64 -3.52 11.31
N SER A 135 -15.40 -3.81 10.92
CA SER A 135 -14.27 -2.89 11.05
C SER A 135 -14.52 -1.60 10.26
N MET A 136 -14.95 -1.71 9.01
CA MET A 136 -15.23 -0.55 8.15
C MET A 136 -16.35 0.33 8.73
N ILE A 137 -17.42 -0.26 9.27
CA ILE A 137 -18.49 0.47 9.96
C ILE A 137 -17.93 1.18 11.20
N SER A 138 -17.09 0.54 11.99
CA SER A 138 -16.53 1.11 13.22
C SER A 138 -15.58 2.28 12.98
N MET A 139 -14.92 2.34 11.82
CA MET A 139 -14.02 3.42 11.40
C MET A 139 -14.79 4.62 10.81
N PHE A 140 -16.07 4.45 10.47
CA PHE A 140 -16.85 5.53 9.86
C PHE A 140 -16.96 6.73 10.80
N GLN A 141 -16.65 7.91 10.29
CA GLN A 141 -16.61 9.19 11.02
C GLN A 141 -15.56 9.24 12.16
N ARG A 142 -14.54 8.38 12.13
CA ARG A 142 -13.47 8.37 13.13
C ARG A 142 -12.11 8.38 12.47
N ASP A 143 -11.17 9.09 13.08
CA ASP A 143 -9.76 8.97 12.73
C ASP A 143 -9.24 7.65 13.30
N THR A 144 -8.57 6.87 12.44
CA THR A 144 -8.04 5.56 12.79
C THR A 144 -6.63 5.44 12.24
N ASP A 145 -5.69 4.99 13.04
CA ASP A 145 -4.30 4.75 12.62
C ASP A 145 -3.91 3.30 12.94
N TRP A 146 -3.66 2.52 11.90
CA TRP A 146 -3.19 1.13 11.98
C TRP A 146 -1.78 0.97 11.42
N VAL A 147 -1.05 2.08 11.22
CA VAL A 147 0.32 2.00 10.72
C VAL A 147 1.18 1.20 11.69
N ASP A 148 1.75 0.11 11.21
CA ASP A 148 2.64 -0.78 11.95
C ASP A 148 3.91 -1.01 11.13
N PHE A 149 5.01 -0.48 11.61
CA PHE A 149 6.29 -0.60 10.90
C PHE A 149 6.90 -2.01 10.94
N SER A 150 6.43 -2.89 11.80
CA SER A 150 6.86 -4.30 11.77
C SER A 150 6.44 -4.99 10.45
N GLU A 151 5.38 -4.51 9.81
CA GLU A 151 4.93 -5.01 8.51
C GLU A 151 5.93 -4.75 7.36
N LEU A 152 6.90 -3.87 7.59
CA LEU A 152 8.00 -3.64 6.64
C LEU A 152 9.07 -4.74 6.64
N ASP A 153 9.10 -5.60 7.65
CA ASP A 153 10.11 -6.64 7.80
C ASP A 153 10.11 -7.60 6.60
N ALA A 154 8.93 -7.97 6.13
CA ALA A 154 8.78 -8.82 4.94
C ALA A 154 9.30 -8.15 3.65
N ILE A 155 9.09 -6.84 3.51
CA ILE A 155 9.60 -6.08 2.36
C ILE A 155 11.10 -5.94 2.45
N GLN A 156 11.63 -5.64 3.63
CA GLN A 156 13.06 -5.54 3.87
C GLN A 156 13.77 -6.86 3.56
N HIS A 157 13.23 -7.98 4.00
CA HIS A 157 13.74 -9.31 3.70
C HIS A 157 13.75 -9.57 2.19
N TRP A 158 12.64 -9.28 1.50
CA TRP A 158 12.53 -9.40 0.05
C TRP A 158 13.63 -8.61 -0.70
N VAL A 159 13.94 -7.40 -0.25
CA VAL A 159 15.00 -6.56 -0.84
C VAL A 159 16.37 -7.17 -0.61
N LEU A 160 16.66 -7.58 0.62
CA LEU A 160 17.98 -8.12 1.00
C LEU A 160 18.31 -9.41 0.25
N GLU A 161 17.34 -10.30 0.05
CA GLU A 161 17.51 -11.52 -0.76
C GLU A 161 17.96 -11.19 -2.19
N ARG A 162 17.37 -10.15 -2.80
CA ARG A 162 17.68 -9.78 -4.19
C ARG A 162 18.96 -8.97 -4.36
N GLN A 163 19.39 -8.28 -3.33
CA GLN A 163 20.69 -7.62 -3.32
C GLN A 163 21.85 -8.60 -3.18
N ASN A 164 21.63 -9.76 -2.59
CA ASN A 164 22.63 -10.80 -2.40
C ASN A 164 22.76 -11.75 -3.63
N CYS A 165 21.84 -11.67 -4.58
CA CYS A 165 21.85 -12.50 -5.80
C CYS A 165 22.54 -11.81 -6.99
N VAL A 166 23.13 -10.64 -6.80
CA VAL A 166 23.92 -9.85 -7.76
C VAL A 166 25.40 -9.82 -7.29
#